data_31ccd54b2be4f87d018de70f16d018f9
#
_entry.id   31ccd54b2be4f87d018de70f16d018f9
#
_cell.length_a   1.000
_cell.length_b   1.000
_cell.length_c   1.000
_cell.angle_alpha   90.00
_cell.angle_beta   90.00
_cell.angle_gamma   90.00
#
_symmetry.space_group_name_H-M   'P 1'
#
loop_
_entity.id
_entity.type
_entity.pdbx_description
1 polymer ?
#
loop_
_entity_poly.entity_id
_entity_poly.type
_entity_poly.pdbx_seq_one_letter_code
_entity_poly.pdbx_strand_id
1 'polypeptide(L)'
;ARRFVPGVNGVLEPAMRPESLVQLIGSGNTATVETEWMRLLESPELSPSTLRSYHPVLTELCRMGKTSVAEEWAWTAIEAISTRVPPTETLDLGSSFLLAVGDSQDLRSQVAELYRAAHNGQEGLEGLLAEAGLTGGRPVRRALRTLDVCLPLKIGDYLAARDHDGVARVDAIDRAKWRCTISNGDDTETLGAVELADHFRPAAATEFRVLRRFAPDRLAKRLDNEPAEVVIELCRQHDDSIDSDTIET
;
A
#
# COMPACT_ATOMS: atom_id res chain seq x y z
N ALA A 1 -35.90 -34.50 34.96
CA ALA A 1 -34.70 -34.66 34.09
C ALA A 1 -35.11 -34.42 32.64
N ARG A 2 -34.89 -33.17 32.16
CA ARG A 2 -35.01 -32.83 30.71
C ARG A 2 -33.62 -32.98 30.10
N ARG A 3 -33.45 -33.90 29.19
CA ARG A 3 -32.27 -34.10 28.34
C ARG A 3 -32.11 -32.85 27.46
N PHE A 4 -30.99 -32.18 27.63
CA PHE A 4 -30.48 -31.16 26.70
C PHE A 4 -30.01 -31.92 25.46
N VAL A 5 -30.63 -31.66 24.32
CA VAL A 5 -30.20 -32.14 23.01
C VAL A 5 -29.31 -31.01 22.43
N PRO A 6 -28.01 -31.22 22.20
CA PRO A 6 -27.22 -30.27 21.42
C PRO A 6 -27.60 -30.51 19.95
N GLY A 7 -28.46 -29.68 19.44
CA GLY A 7 -28.87 -29.70 18.05
C GLY A 7 -28.34 -28.51 17.30
N VAL A 8 -27.86 -28.81 16.12
CA VAL A 8 -27.61 -27.95 14.95
C VAL A 8 -26.19 -27.47 14.83
N ASN A 9 -25.40 -28.27 14.12
CA ASN A 9 -24.32 -27.76 13.28
C ASN A 9 -24.93 -26.75 12.30
N GLY A 10 -24.95 -25.47 12.70
CA GLY A 10 -25.22 -24.37 11.79
C GLY A 10 -24.03 -24.32 10.85
N VAL A 11 -24.18 -24.86 9.65
CA VAL A 11 -23.30 -24.51 8.52
C VAL A 11 -23.48 -23.02 8.37
N LEU A 12 -22.48 -22.23 8.80
CA LEU A 12 -22.45 -20.82 8.56
C LEU A 12 -22.51 -20.64 7.03
N GLU A 13 -23.59 -20.09 6.53
CA GLU A 13 -23.68 -19.74 5.11
C GLU A 13 -22.47 -18.85 4.77
N PRO A 14 -21.81 -19.08 3.63
CA PRO A 14 -20.65 -18.27 3.24
C PRO A 14 -21.05 -16.80 3.16
N ALA A 15 -20.16 -15.92 3.60
CA ALA A 15 -20.39 -14.47 3.53
C ALA A 15 -20.73 -14.05 2.09
N MET A 16 -21.64 -13.09 1.96
CA MET A 16 -22.08 -12.57 0.66
C MET A 16 -20.89 -11.97 -0.10
N ARG A 17 -20.84 -12.17 -1.41
CA ARG A 17 -19.74 -11.64 -2.23
C ARG A 17 -19.76 -10.11 -2.27
N PRO A 18 -18.59 -9.45 -2.32
CA PRO A 18 -18.49 -7.99 -2.35
C PRO A 18 -19.35 -7.34 -3.43
N GLU A 19 -19.41 -7.92 -4.63
CA GLU A 19 -20.18 -7.39 -5.77
C GLU A 19 -21.68 -7.35 -5.47
N SER A 20 -22.19 -8.34 -4.75
CA SER A 20 -23.59 -8.39 -4.34
C SER A 20 -23.91 -7.32 -3.31
N LEU A 21 -22.98 -7.05 -2.38
CA LEU A 21 -23.13 -5.98 -1.40
C LEU A 21 -23.09 -4.60 -2.06
N VAL A 22 -22.21 -4.37 -3.03
CA VAL A 22 -22.18 -3.12 -3.82
C VAL A 22 -23.53 -2.88 -4.51
N GLN A 23 -24.15 -3.90 -5.10
CA GLN A 23 -25.48 -3.80 -5.71
C GLN A 23 -26.57 -3.45 -4.69
N LEU A 24 -26.51 -4.04 -3.49
CA LEU A 24 -27.47 -3.75 -2.41
C LEU A 24 -27.32 -2.29 -1.91
N ILE A 25 -26.10 -1.79 -1.80
CA ILE A 25 -25.84 -0.36 -1.47
C ILE A 25 -26.45 0.54 -2.55
N GLY A 26 -26.19 0.25 -3.82
CA GLY A 26 -26.73 1.01 -4.95
C GLY A 26 -28.25 1.03 -4.99
N SER A 27 -28.93 -0.04 -4.51
CA SER A 27 -30.39 -0.10 -4.39
C SER A 27 -30.94 0.51 -3.09
N GLY A 28 -30.09 1.04 -2.21
CA GLY A 28 -30.47 1.64 -0.93
C GLY A 28 -30.69 0.67 0.23
N ASN A 29 -30.45 -0.64 0.04
CA ASN A 29 -30.64 -1.67 1.08
C ASN A 29 -29.41 -1.81 2.00
N THR A 30 -29.08 -0.75 2.72
CA THR A 30 -27.91 -0.73 3.60
C THR A 30 -28.04 -1.59 4.84
N ALA A 31 -29.27 -1.81 5.35
CA ALA A 31 -29.48 -2.64 6.54
C ALA A 31 -29.06 -4.11 6.31
N THR A 32 -29.37 -4.67 5.13
CA THR A 32 -28.90 -6.02 4.78
C THR A 32 -27.38 -6.06 4.65
N VAL A 33 -26.76 -5.02 4.05
CA VAL A 33 -25.30 -4.95 3.92
C VAL A 33 -24.62 -4.87 5.28
N GLU A 34 -25.16 -4.12 6.23
CA GLU A 34 -24.66 -4.03 7.60
C GLU A 34 -24.70 -5.39 8.31
N THR A 35 -25.82 -6.10 8.20
CA THR A 35 -25.94 -7.45 8.76
C THR A 35 -24.88 -8.40 8.19
N GLU A 36 -24.66 -8.37 6.89
CA GLU A 36 -23.65 -9.21 6.22
C GLU A 36 -22.22 -8.78 6.59
N TRP A 37 -21.98 -7.47 6.74
CA TRP A 37 -20.70 -6.96 7.20
C TRP A 37 -20.36 -7.46 8.60
N MET A 38 -21.28 -7.36 9.54
CA MET A 38 -21.07 -7.86 10.90
C MET A 38 -20.86 -9.39 10.91
N ARG A 39 -21.63 -10.14 10.11
CA ARG A 39 -21.44 -11.59 9.96
C ARG A 39 -20.06 -11.94 9.40
N LEU A 40 -19.53 -11.15 8.45
CA LEU A 40 -18.19 -11.32 7.93
C LEU A 40 -17.14 -11.13 9.03
N LEU A 41 -17.28 -10.08 9.86
CA LEU A 41 -16.32 -9.79 10.94
C LEU A 41 -16.31 -10.87 12.03
N GLU A 42 -17.44 -11.53 12.28
CA GLU A 42 -17.57 -12.63 13.24
C GLU A 42 -17.02 -13.96 12.68
N SER A 43 -16.71 -14.04 11.40
CA SER A 43 -16.23 -15.28 10.77
C SER A 43 -14.89 -15.73 11.36
N PRO A 44 -14.75 -17.03 11.71
CA PRO A 44 -13.48 -17.58 12.14
C PRO A 44 -12.42 -17.59 11.03
N GLU A 45 -12.84 -17.57 9.75
CA GLU A 45 -11.97 -17.55 8.58
C GLU A 45 -11.62 -16.12 8.10
N LEU A 46 -11.95 -15.10 8.92
CA LEU A 46 -11.62 -13.72 8.60
C LEU A 46 -10.12 -13.54 8.42
N SER A 47 -9.72 -12.98 7.28
CA SER A 47 -8.33 -12.71 6.94
C SER A 47 -8.17 -11.31 6.32
N PRO A 48 -6.97 -10.72 6.34
CA PRO A 48 -6.71 -9.44 5.66
C PRO A 48 -7.02 -9.49 4.16
N SER A 49 -6.75 -10.61 3.50
CA SER A 49 -7.06 -10.79 2.07
C SER A 49 -8.57 -10.80 1.80
N THR A 50 -9.33 -11.49 2.66
CA THR A 50 -10.79 -11.46 2.61
C THR A 50 -11.32 -10.05 2.77
N LEU A 51 -10.91 -9.33 3.84
CA LEU A 51 -11.34 -7.95 4.08
C LEU A 51 -10.96 -7.00 2.96
N ARG A 52 -9.76 -7.16 2.38
CA ARG A 52 -9.30 -6.34 1.26
C ARG A 52 -10.20 -6.48 0.03
N SER A 53 -10.81 -7.66 -0.20
CA SER A 53 -11.76 -7.86 -1.30
C SER A 53 -13.04 -7.02 -1.16
N TYR A 54 -13.35 -6.52 0.06
CA TYR A 54 -14.50 -5.66 0.34
C TYR A 54 -14.19 -4.15 0.20
N HIS A 55 -12.99 -3.77 -0.22
CA HIS A 55 -12.66 -2.37 -0.55
C HIS A 55 -13.71 -1.69 -1.45
N PRO A 56 -14.28 -2.33 -2.51
CA PRO A 56 -15.33 -1.74 -3.33
C PRO A 56 -16.60 -1.38 -2.56
N VAL A 57 -16.90 -2.11 -1.48
CA VAL A 57 -18.08 -1.84 -0.62
C VAL A 57 -17.93 -0.49 0.10
N LEU A 58 -16.75 -0.24 0.69
CA LEU A 58 -16.44 1.04 1.35
C LEU A 58 -16.45 2.20 0.34
N THR A 59 -15.86 1.98 -0.83
CA THR A 59 -15.85 2.99 -1.90
C THR A 59 -17.27 3.35 -2.35
N GLU A 60 -18.16 2.36 -2.49
CA GLU A 60 -19.54 2.60 -2.90
C GLU A 60 -20.34 3.33 -1.82
N LEU A 61 -20.14 3.01 -0.53
CA LEU A 61 -20.72 3.77 0.57
C LEU A 61 -20.33 5.25 0.50
N CYS A 62 -19.06 5.54 0.28
CA CYS A 62 -18.58 6.92 0.13
C CYS A 62 -19.21 7.60 -1.10
N ARG A 63 -19.31 6.89 -2.25
CA ARG A 63 -19.96 7.41 -3.46
C ARG A 63 -21.43 7.76 -3.24
N MET A 64 -22.11 7.02 -2.35
CA MET A 64 -23.50 7.26 -1.95
C MET A 64 -23.65 8.31 -0.84
N GLY A 65 -22.56 9.01 -0.47
CA GLY A 65 -22.56 10.03 0.57
C GLY A 65 -22.63 9.48 2.01
N LYS A 66 -22.37 8.19 2.20
CA LYS A 66 -22.38 7.50 3.51
C LYS A 66 -20.97 7.33 4.07
N THR A 67 -20.15 8.37 3.98
CA THR A 67 -18.73 8.32 4.38
C THR A 67 -18.56 7.93 5.83
N SER A 68 -19.37 8.47 6.76
CA SER A 68 -19.27 8.10 8.19
C SER A 68 -19.55 6.62 8.45
N VAL A 69 -20.45 6.00 7.69
CA VAL A 69 -20.70 4.55 7.77
C VAL A 69 -19.51 3.77 7.25
N ALA A 70 -18.92 4.21 6.13
CA ALA A 70 -17.73 3.57 5.58
C ALA A 70 -16.52 3.66 6.53
N GLU A 71 -16.35 4.80 7.22
CA GLU A 71 -15.33 5.01 8.25
C GLU A 71 -15.51 4.03 9.42
N GLU A 72 -16.72 3.95 9.98
CA GLU A 72 -17.04 3.04 11.07
C GLU A 72 -16.80 1.57 10.69
N TRP A 73 -17.22 1.18 9.49
CA TRP A 73 -17.03 -0.18 9.00
C TRP A 73 -15.55 -0.51 8.72
N ALA A 74 -14.81 0.42 8.15
CA ALA A 74 -13.37 0.28 7.97
C ALA A 74 -12.67 0.06 9.31
N TRP A 75 -13.03 0.87 10.32
CA TRP A 75 -12.44 0.77 11.64
C TRP A 75 -12.78 -0.56 12.33
N THR A 76 -14.06 -0.94 12.39
CA THR A 76 -14.48 -2.20 13.02
C THR A 76 -13.81 -3.42 12.38
N ALA A 77 -13.56 -3.39 11.06
CA ALA A 77 -12.84 -4.45 10.38
C ALA A 77 -11.34 -4.48 10.77
N ILE A 78 -10.71 -3.31 10.89
CA ILE A 78 -9.32 -3.20 11.37
C ILE A 78 -9.20 -3.73 12.81
N GLU A 79 -10.11 -3.35 13.70
CA GLU A 79 -10.13 -3.87 15.08
C GLU A 79 -10.32 -5.39 15.12
N ALA A 80 -11.27 -5.92 14.36
CA ALA A 80 -11.55 -7.36 14.33
C ALA A 80 -10.34 -8.19 13.87
N ILE A 81 -9.52 -7.67 12.97
CA ILE A 81 -8.35 -8.39 12.45
C ILE A 81 -7.07 -8.14 13.28
N SER A 82 -6.94 -6.99 13.93
CA SER A 82 -5.73 -6.58 14.66
C SER A 82 -5.29 -7.54 15.77
N THR A 83 -6.24 -8.28 16.32
CA THR A 83 -5.98 -9.32 17.33
C THR A 83 -5.57 -10.67 16.75
N ARG A 84 -5.67 -10.85 15.44
CA ARG A 84 -5.49 -12.14 14.74
C ARG A 84 -4.22 -12.19 13.88
N VAL A 85 -3.70 -11.02 13.48
CA VAL A 85 -2.56 -10.94 12.55
C VAL A 85 -1.51 -9.95 13.05
N PRO A 86 -0.27 -10.01 12.53
CA PRO A 86 0.79 -9.05 12.86
C PRO A 86 0.41 -7.60 12.54
N PRO A 87 0.97 -6.62 13.26
CA PRO A 87 0.71 -5.19 13.03
C PRO A 87 0.98 -4.73 11.59
N THR A 88 1.95 -5.33 10.90
CA THR A 88 2.28 -5.01 9.50
C THR A 88 1.14 -5.37 8.55
N GLU A 89 0.51 -6.54 8.72
CA GLU A 89 -0.64 -6.94 7.89
C GLU A 89 -1.88 -6.10 8.19
N THR A 90 -2.07 -5.71 9.46
CA THR A 90 -3.13 -4.79 9.87
C THR A 90 -2.91 -3.41 9.25
N LEU A 91 -1.67 -2.92 9.22
CA LEU A 91 -1.31 -1.66 8.60
C LEU A 91 -1.61 -1.64 7.10
N ASP A 92 -1.26 -2.71 6.38
CA ASP A 92 -1.54 -2.83 4.95
C ASP A 92 -3.05 -2.75 4.66
N LEU A 93 -3.86 -3.40 5.50
CA LEU A 93 -5.32 -3.32 5.40
C LEU A 93 -5.83 -1.91 5.72
N GLY A 94 -5.35 -1.31 6.82
CA GLY A 94 -5.72 0.04 7.24
C GLY A 94 -5.41 1.10 6.17
N SER A 95 -4.23 1.01 5.55
CA SER A 95 -3.83 1.87 4.44
C SER A 95 -4.73 1.70 3.22
N SER A 96 -5.09 0.45 2.88
CA SER A 96 -6.03 0.16 1.80
C SER A 96 -7.41 0.75 2.07
N PHE A 97 -7.94 0.62 3.28
CA PHE A 97 -9.24 1.16 3.66
C PHE A 97 -9.24 2.69 3.72
N LEU A 98 -8.16 3.29 4.21
CA LEU A 98 -8.00 4.74 4.15
C LEU A 98 -8.03 5.27 2.71
N LEU A 99 -7.46 4.54 1.75
CA LEU A 99 -7.55 4.89 0.33
C LEU A 99 -8.98 4.74 -0.23
N ALA A 100 -9.76 3.77 0.27
CA ALA A 100 -11.14 3.56 -0.16
C ALA A 100 -12.10 4.62 0.36
N VAL A 101 -11.95 4.96 1.64
CA VAL A 101 -12.79 5.94 2.33
C VAL A 101 -12.38 7.37 1.96
N GLY A 102 -11.10 7.61 1.76
CA GLY A 102 -10.57 8.93 1.38
C GLY A 102 -10.16 9.76 2.60
N ASP A 103 -10.51 11.06 2.58
CA ASP A 103 -10.00 12.04 3.56
C ASP A 103 -10.80 12.05 4.88
N SER A 104 -10.62 11.00 5.68
CA SER A 104 -11.16 10.86 7.02
C SER A 104 -10.09 11.16 8.07
N GLN A 105 -10.29 12.18 8.90
CA GLN A 105 -9.34 12.54 9.94
C GLN A 105 -9.19 11.45 11.01
N ASP A 106 -10.31 10.81 11.38
CA ASP A 106 -10.31 9.77 12.40
C ASP A 106 -9.57 8.53 11.89
N LEU A 107 -9.88 8.08 10.66
CA LEU A 107 -9.21 6.92 10.07
C LEU A 107 -7.72 7.18 9.81
N ARG A 108 -7.34 8.42 9.43
CA ARG A 108 -5.93 8.82 9.31
C ARG A 108 -5.18 8.69 10.63
N SER A 109 -5.80 9.15 11.73
CA SER A 109 -5.21 9.05 13.05
C SER A 109 -5.01 7.60 13.48
N GLN A 110 -5.99 6.76 13.19
CA GLN A 110 -5.92 5.32 13.47
C GLN A 110 -4.86 4.61 12.63
N VAL A 111 -4.76 4.92 11.34
CA VAL A 111 -3.70 4.38 10.49
C VAL A 111 -2.32 4.85 10.93
N ALA A 112 -2.19 6.07 11.46
CA ALA A 112 -0.94 6.53 12.06
C ALA A 112 -0.54 5.68 13.29
N GLU A 113 -1.51 5.28 14.14
CA GLU A 113 -1.23 4.34 15.23
C GLU A 113 -0.80 2.95 14.73
N LEU A 114 -1.38 2.47 13.63
CA LEU A 114 -0.93 1.23 13.01
C LEU A 114 0.51 1.33 12.48
N TYR A 115 0.91 2.47 11.91
CA TYR A 115 2.32 2.72 11.55
C TYR A 115 3.23 2.66 12.77
N ARG A 116 2.83 3.28 13.89
CA ARG A 116 3.59 3.22 15.16
C ARG A 116 3.74 1.79 15.68
N ALA A 117 2.66 1.01 15.62
CA ALA A 117 2.68 -0.38 16.06
C ALA A 117 3.54 -1.26 15.15
N ALA A 118 3.42 -1.10 13.82
CA ALA A 118 4.14 -1.91 12.84
C ALA A 118 5.64 -1.58 12.77
N HIS A 119 6.01 -0.32 13.02
CA HIS A 119 7.37 0.19 12.95
C HIS A 119 7.91 0.67 14.30
N ASN A 120 7.48 -0.01 15.37
CA ASN A 120 7.89 0.33 16.73
C ASN A 120 9.42 0.34 16.87
N GLY A 121 9.95 1.43 17.42
CA GLY A 121 11.40 1.63 17.60
C GLY A 121 12.14 2.11 16.35
N GLN A 122 11.49 2.33 15.23
CA GLN A 122 12.12 2.92 14.05
C GLN A 122 12.45 4.39 14.30
N GLU A 123 13.73 4.73 14.17
CA GLU A 123 14.20 6.11 14.32
C GLU A 123 13.51 7.06 13.32
N GLY A 124 13.08 8.22 13.80
CA GLY A 124 12.49 9.28 12.99
C GLY A 124 11.06 9.02 12.50
N LEU A 125 10.39 7.94 12.94
CA LEU A 125 9.04 7.60 12.49
C LEU A 125 8.04 8.75 12.68
N GLU A 126 8.03 9.39 13.85
CA GLU A 126 7.12 10.51 14.14
C GLU A 126 7.36 11.71 13.21
N GLY A 127 8.63 12.01 12.95
CA GLY A 127 9.01 13.06 11.99
C GLY A 127 8.51 12.74 10.58
N LEU A 128 8.61 11.48 10.16
CA LEU A 128 8.12 11.04 8.85
C LEU A 128 6.59 11.09 8.75
N LEU A 129 5.87 10.61 9.76
CA LEU A 129 4.40 10.69 9.81
C LEU A 129 3.91 12.14 9.69
N ALA A 130 4.59 13.07 10.41
CA ALA A 130 4.30 14.49 10.34
C ALA A 130 4.64 15.09 8.97
N GLU A 131 5.83 14.82 8.41
CA GLU A 131 6.27 15.34 7.11
C GLU A 131 5.41 14.77 5.97
N ALA A 132 5.07 13.50 6.00
CA ALA A 132 4.13 12.88 5.05
C ALA A 132 2.74 13.51 5.14
N GLY A 133 2.37 14.10 6.28
CA GLY A 133 1.07 14.72 6.51
C GLY A 133 -0.05 13.69 6.62
N LEU A 134 0.25 12.49 7.16
CA LEU A 134 -0.74 11.44 7.31
C LEU A 134 -1.86 11.88 8.27
N THR A 135 -1.55 12.55 9.36
CA THR A 135 -2.52 13.06 10.33
C THR A 135 -3.19 14.37 9.94
N GLY A 136 -2.94 14.87 8.73
CA GLY A 136 -3.58 16.06 8.19
C GLY A 136 -2.70 16.86 7.24
N GLY A 137 -3.31 17.67 6.40
CA GLY A 137 -2.64 18.66 5.55
C GLY A 137 -2.24 18.19 4.15
N ARG A 138 -2.20 16.88 3.86
CA ARG A 138 -1.89 16.37 2.52
C ARG A 138 -2.92 15.34 2.05
N PRO A 139 -3.13 15.19 0.72
CA PRO A 139 -3.96 14.13 0.18
C PRO A 139 -3.48 12.75 0.64
N VAL A 140 -4.42 11.87 1.05
CA VAL A 140 -4.12 10.52 1.58
C VAL A 140 -3.15 9.75 0.71
N ARG A 141 -3.39 9.72 -0.60
CA ARG A 141 -2.52 8.99 -1.56
C ARG A 141 -1.07 9.47 -1.53
N ARG A 142 -0.87 10.79 -1.37
CA ARG A 142 0.48 11.37 -1.31
C ARG A 142 1.15 11.05 0.02
N ALA A 143 0.40 11.13 1.12
CA ALA A 143 0.91 10.80 2.45
C ALA A 143 1.36 9.33 2.52
N LEU A 144 0.50 8.39 2.11
CA LEU A 144 0.83 6.96 2.10
C LEU A 144 2.01 6.65 1.16
N ARG A 145 2.04 7.23 -0.03
CA ARG A 145 3.19 7.09 -0.95
C ARG A 145 4.50 7.52 -0.31
N THR A 146 4.49 8.64 0.43
CA THR A 146 5.71 9.11 1.12
C THR A 146 6.20 8.09 2.14
N LEU A 147 5.27 7.50 2.90
CA LEU A 147 5.58 6.46 3.88
C LEU A 147 6.10 5.18 3.20
N ASP A 148 5.42 4.72 2.15
CA ASP A 148 5.77 3.51 1.39
C ASP A 148 7.17 3.60 0.75
N VAL A 149 7.56 4.79 0.29
CA VAL A 149 8.90 5.02 -0.28
C VAL A 149 9.95 5.13 0.81
N CYS A 150 9.70 5.92 1.85
CA CYS A 150 10.74 6.32 2.79
C CYS A 150 10.98 5.29 3.90
N LEU A 151 9.94 4.60 4.41
CA LEU A 151 10.09 3.69 5.54
C LEU A 151 11.04 2.52 5.27
N PRO A 152 10.93 1.79 4.14
CA PRO A 152 11.82 0.67 3.85
C PRO A 152 13.22 1.08 3.37
N LEU A 153 13.40 2.37 3.01
CA LEU A 153 14.60 2.84 2.32
C LEU A 153 15.87 2.66 3.17
N LYS A 154 16.93 2.17 2.52
CA LYS A 154 18.25 1.94 3.12
C LYS A 154 19.35 2.59 2.29
N ILE A 155 20.47 2.88 2.92
CA ILE A 155 21.68 3.30 2.21
C ILE A 155 22.10 2.18 1.27
N GLY A 156 22.40 2.54 0.03
CA GLY A 156 22.72 1.61 -1.06
C GLY A 156 21.54 1.17 -1.91
N ASP A 157 20.30 1.46 -1.50
CA ASP A 157 19.11 1.21 -2.32
C ASP A 157 19.11 2.08 -3.58
N TYR A 158 18.39 1.62 -4.59
CA TYR A 158 18.21 2.34 -5.83
C TYR A 158 16.82 2.93 -5.94
N LEU A 159 16.75 4.05 -6.63
CA LEU A 159 15.54 4.83 -6.90
C LEU A 159 15.45 5.07 -8.40
N ALA A 160 14.27 4.88 -8.97
CA ALA A 160 13.96 5.26 -10.35
C ALA A 160 13.09 6.50 -10.37
N ALA A 161 13.41 7.46 -11.22
CA ALA A 161 12.57 8.63 -11.44
C ALA A 161 11.20 8.21 -12.02
N ARG A 162 10.15 8.96 -11.68
CA ARG A 162 8.77 8.66 -12.12
C ARG A 162 8.43 9.22 -13.48
N ASP A 163 9.06 10.30 -13.86
CA ASP A 163 8.76 11.13 -15.03
C ASP A 163 9.84 11.06 -16.14
N HIS A 164 10.93 10.37 -15.86
CA HIS A 164 12.02 10.16 -16.84
C HIS A 164 12.83 8.89 -16.52
N ASP A 165 13.79 8.53 -17.38
CA ASP A 165 14.61 7.31 -17.24
C ASP A 165 15.74 7.41 -16.20
N GLY A 166 15.76 8.48 -15.40
CA GLY A 166 16.78 8.70 -14.38
C GLY A 166 16.72 7.64 -13.28
N VAL A 167 17.91 7.29 -12.78
CA VAL A 167 18.08 6.44 -11.60
C VAL A 167 19.10 7.07 -10.67
N ALA A 168 18.89 6.88 -9.36
CA ALA A 168 19.81 7.36 -8.33
C ALA A 168 20.06 6.23 -7.32
N ARG A 169 21.19 6.33 -6.61
CA ARG A 169 21.50 5.49 -5.47
C ARG A 169 21.40 6.32 -4.20
N VAL A 170 20.89 5.70 -3.14
CA VAL A 170 20.84 6.30 -1.81
C VAL A 170 22.20 6.21 -1.16
N ASP A 171 22.83 7.36 -0.91
CA ASP A 171 24.16 7.45 -0.30
C ASP A 171 24.11 7.72 1.21
N ALA A 172 23.11 8.50 1.68
CA ALA A 172 22.92 8.78 3.09
C ALA A 172 21.44 9.03 3.42
N ILE A 173 21.05 8.73 4.66
CA ILE A 173 19.71 9.03 5.19
C ILE A 173 19.87 9.62 6.58
N ASP A 174 19.48 10.88 6.74
CA ASP A 174 19.28 11.53 8.05
C ASP A 174 17.80 11.31 8.47
N ARG A 175 17.57 10.26 9.27
CA ARG A 175 16.23 9.92 9.72
C ARG A 175 15.64 10.91 10.71
N ALA A 176 16.47 11.64 11.44
CA ALA A 176 15.99 12.65 12.38
C ALA A 176 15.32 13.83 11.68
N LYS A 177 15.80 14.18 10.47
CA LYS A 177 15.29 15.28 9.66
C LYS A 177 14.60 14.82 8.37
N TRP A 178 14.55 13.53 8.13
CA TRP A 178 14.07 12.89 6.89
C TRP A 178 14.64 13.57 5.64
N ARG A 179 15.98 13.63 5.61
CA ARG A 179 16.74 14.05 4.44
C ARG A 179 17.47 12.85 3.85
N CYS A 180 17.27 12.64 2.56
CA CYS A 180 17.92 11.57 1.82
C CYS A 180 18.89 12.19 0.81
N THR A 181 20.16 11.82 0.91
CA THR A 181 21.16 12.16 -0.10
C THR A 181 21.23 11.04 -1.12
N ILE A 182 21.00 11.40 -2.36
CA ILE A 182 21.03 10.50 -3.50
C ILE A 182 22.11 10.96 -4.52
N SER A 183 22.67 9.99 -5.25
CA SER A 183 23.59 10.28 -6.36
C SER A 183 23.16 9.54 -7.63
N ASN A 184 23.31 10.19 -8.76
CA ASN A 184 23.11 9.60 -10.09
C ASN A 184 24.44 9.19 -10.77
N GLY A 185 25.51 9.16 -10.00
CA GLY A 185 26.88 8.87 -10.44
C GLY A 185 27.76 10.11 -10.58
N ASP A 186 27.24 11.22 -11.09
CA ASP A 186 28.00 12.46 -11.33
C ASP A 186 27.56 13.58 -10.37
N ASP A 187 26.25 13.66 -10.11
CA ASP A 187 25.66 14.67 -9.26
C ASP A 187 25.10 14.07 -7.98
N THR A 188 25.13 14.85 -6.92
CA THR A 188 24.58 14.49 -5.60
C THR A 188 23.55 15.52 -5.19
N GLU A 189 22.39 15.04 -4.74
CA GLU A 189 21.28 15.87 -4.32
C GLU A 189 20.77 15.42 -2.95
N THR A 190 20.23 16.36 -2.15
CA THR A 190 19.61 16.04 -0.85
C THR A 190 18.14 16.47 -0.85
N LEU A 191 17.25 15.52 -0.75
CA LEU A 191 15.80 15.69 -0.84
C LEU A 191 15.13 15.43 0.52
N GLY A 192 13.99 16.10 0.76
CA GLY A 192 13.06 15.75 1.82
C GLY A 192 12.23 14.51 1.47
N ALA A 193 11.61 13.89 2.49
CA ALA A 193 10.84 12.66 2.30
C ALA A 193 9.74 12.79 1.23
N VAL A 194 9.02 13.90 1.26
CA VAL A 194 7.92 14.15 0.31
C VAL A 194 8.43 14.36 -1.10
N GLU A 195 9.46 15.17 -1.25
CA GLU A 195 10.08 15.46 -2.53
C GLU A 195 10.66 14.19 -3.15
N LEU A 196 11.35 13.38 -2.33
CA LEU A 196 11.84 12.08 -2.75
C LEU A 196 10.72 11.19 -3.28
N ALA A 197 9.62 11.04 -2.54
CA ALA A 197 8.50 10.18 -2.92
C ALA A 197 7.68 10.71 -4.12
N ASP A 198 7.68 12.03 -4.34
CA ASP A 198 7.02 12.62 -5.50
C ASP A 198 7.80 12.35 -6.78
N HIS A 199 9.12 12.42 -6.75
CA HIS A 199 9.97 12.29 -7.93
C HIS A 199 10.49 10.88 -8.16
N PHE A 200 10.58 10.04 -7.12
CA PHE A 200 11.20 8.74 -7.20
C PHE A 200 10.28 7.61 -6.70
N ARG A 201 10.58 6.40 -7.15
CA ARG A 201 10.08 5.13 -6.60
C ARG A 201 11.26 4.21 -6.26
N PRO A 202 11.11 3.28 -5.32
CA PRO A 202 12.10 2.22 -5.12
C PRO A 202 12.31 1.44 -6.41
N ALA A 203 13.57 1.09 -6.67
CA ALA A 203 13.97 0.31 -7.82
C ALA A 203 14.78 -0.90 -7.39
N ALA A 204 14.55 -2.05 -8.02
CA ALA A 204 15.35 -3.23 -7.75
C ALA A 204 16.76 -3.07 -8.37
N ALA A 205 17.78 -3.59 -7.70
CA ALA A 205 19.16 -3.61 -8.21
C ALA A 205 19.31 -4.38 -9.52
N THR A 206 18.30 -5.14 -9.92
CA THR A 206 18.23 -5.91 -11.16
C THR A 206 17.47 -5.19 -12.27
N GLU A 207 16.81 -4.07 -11.98
CA GLU A 207 16.11 -3.30 -13.01
C GLU A 207 17.08 -2.85 -14.11
N PHE A 208 16.63 -2.91 -15.36
CA PHE A 208 17.43 -2.54 -16.53
C PHE A 208 18.08 -1.16 -16.40
N ARG A 209 17.31 -0.14 -16.00
CA ARG A 209 17.81 1.23 -15.81
C ARG A 209 18.93 1.31 -14.77
N VAL A 210 18.79 0.57 -13.66
CA VAL A 210 19.78 0.50 -12.59
C VAL A 210 21.03 -0.20 -13.08
N LEU A 211 20.89 -1.36 -13.76
CA LEU A 211 22.03 -2.09 -14.31
C LEU A 211 22.76 -1.27 -15.37
N ARG A 212 22.02 -0.60 -16.26
CA ARG A 212 22.61 0.27 -17.30
C ARG A 212 23.51 1.36 -16.70
N ARG A 213 23.07 1.97 -15.59
CA ARG A 213 23.79 3.09 -14.98
C ARG A 213 24.89 2.65 -14.02
N PHE A 214 24.61 1.69 -13.14
CA PHE A 214 25.49 1.36 -12.02
C PHE A 214 26.26 0.02 -12.16
N ALA A 215 25.87 -0.82 -13.10
CA ALA A 215 26.48 -2.13 -13.31
C ALA A 215 26.42 -2.60 -14.76
N PRO A 216 26.99 -1.83 -15.73
CA PRO A 216 26.89 -2.13 -17.16
C PRO A 216 27.44 -3.51 -17.52
N ASP A 217 28.51 -3.96 -16.87
CA ASP A 217 29.06 -5.32 -17.09
C ASP A 217 28.10 -6.45 -16.71
N ARG A 218 27.27 -6.22 -15.68
CA ARG A 218 26.23 -7.18 -15.29
C ARG A 218 25.08 -7.17 -16.27
N LEU A 219 24.73 -6.02 -16.82
CA LEU A 219 23.72 -5.91 -17.86
C LEU A 219 24.18 -6.63 -19.13
N ALA A 220 25.41 -6.41 -19.59
CA ALA A 220 25.98 -7.11 -20.75
C ALA A 220 25.91 -8.63 -20.60
N LYS A 221 26.30 -9.15 -19.44
CA LYS A 221 26.20 -10.60 -19.15
C LYS A 221 24.76 -11.11 -19.15
N ARG A 222 23.78 -10.33 -18.67
CA ARG A 222 22.36 -10.73 -18.73
C ARG A 222 21.86 -10.73 -20.18
N LEU A 223 22.22 -9.73 -20.96
CA LEU A 223 21.86 -9.67 -22.39
C LEU A 223 22.42 -10.84 -23.17
N ASP A 224 23.62 -11.30 -22.85
CA ASP A 224 24.25 -12.47 -23.51
C ASP A 224 23.57 -13.79 -23.11
N ASN A 225 23.15 -13.93 -21.84
CA ASN A 225 22.65 -15.19 -21.30
C ASN A 225 21.11 -15.32 -21.37
N GLU A 226 20.40 -14.21 -21.14
CA GLU A 226 18.95 -14.17 -20.90
C GLU A 226 18.28 -12.99 -21.63
N PRO A 227 18.54 -12.78 -22.96
CA PRO A 227 18.07 -11.59 -23.67
C PRO A 227 16.53 -11.44 -23.63
N ALA A 228 15.81 -12.54 -23.73
CA ALA A 228 14.35 -12.52 -23.71
C ALA A 228 13.77 -12.02 -22.37
N GLU A 229 14.41 -12.38 -21.26
CA GLU A 229 13.97 -11.93 -19.92
C GLU A 229 14.18 -10.43 -19.76
N VAL A 230 15.29 -9.90 -20.26
CA VAL A 230 15.59 -8.46 -20.22
C VAL A 230 14.55 -7.68 -21.03
N VAL A 231 14.17 -8.17 -22.21
CA VAL A 231 13.13 -7.53 -23.04
C VAL A 231 11.77 -7.58 -22.36
N ILE A 232 11.38 -8.71 -21.77
CA ILE A 232 10.12 -8.84 -21.03
C ILE A 232 10.08 -7.86 -19.83
N GLU A 233 11.19 -7.73 -19.12
CA GLU A 233 11.29 -6.79 -18.00
C GLU A 233 11.17 -5.34 -18.48
N LEU A 234 11.81 -4.98 -19.57
CA LEU A 234 11.65 -3.66 -20.21
C LEU A 234 10.20 -3.38 -20.61
N CYS A 235 9.55 -4.34 -21.29
CA CYS A 235 8.14 -4.20 -21.66
C CYS A 235 7.26 -3.94 -20.43
N ARG A 236 7.45 -4.68 -19.35
CA ARG A 236 6.71 -4.47 -18.11
C ARG A 236 6.95 -3.11 -17.46
N GLN A 237 8.16 -2.54 -17.60
CA GLN A 237 8.50 -1.22 -17.06
C GLN A 237 7.86 -0.08 -17.87
N HIS A 238 7.47 -0.34 -19.12
CA HIS A 238 6.89 0.62 -20.06
C HIS A 238 5.43 0.28 -20.45
N ASP A 239 4.65 -0.27 -19.50
CA ASP A 239 3.24 -0.61 -19.71
C ASP A 239 3.00 -1.48 -20.96
N ASP A 240 3.87 -2.49 -21.17
CA ASP A 240 3.87 -3.40 -22.31
C ASP A 240 4.04 -2.75 -23.70
N SER A 241 4.45 -1.47 -23.74
CA SER A 241 4.79 -0.78 -25.00
C SER A 241 6.19 -0.18 -24.94
N ILE A 242 7.06 -0.60 -25.85
CA ILE A 242 8.41 -0.02 -26.03
C ILE A 242 8.53 0.35 -27.49
N ASP A 243 8.95 1.59 -27.78
CA ASP A 243 9.36 1.96 -29.13
C ASP A 243 10.80 1.49 -29.43
N SER A 244 11.13 1.40 -30.73
CA SER A 244 12.45 0.93 -31.19
C SER A 244 13.59 1.82 -30.66
N ASP A 245 13.35 3.11 -30.48
CA ASP A 245 14.38 4.06 -30.06
C ASP A 245 14.81 3.83 -28.59
N THR A 246 13.93 3.27 -27.78
CA THR A 246 14.23 2.88 -26.38
C THR A 246 15.16 1.67 -26.30
N ILE A 247 15.18 0.82 -27.34
CA ILE A 247 16.01 -0.40 -27.40
C ILE A 247 17.40 -0.10 -27.93
N GLU A 248 17.53 0.90 -28.82
CA GLU A 248 18.79 1.23 -29.48
C GLU A 248 19.72 2.16 -28.67
N THR A 249 19.27 2.69 -27.51
CA THR A 249 20.06 3.61 -26.67
C THR A 249 20.67 2.90 -25.47
#